data_d33aabe47d47106f70e4c96d87b26fe0
#
_entry.id   d33aabe47d47106f70e4c96d87b26fe0
#
_cell.length_a   1.000
_cell.length_b   1.000
_cell.length_c   1.000
_cell.angle_alpha   90.00
_cell.angle_beta   90.00
_cell.angle_gamma   90.00
#
_symmetry.space_group_name_H-M   'P 1'
#
loop_
_entity.id
_entity.type
_entity.pdbx_description
1 polymer ?
#
loop_
_entity_poly.entity_id
_entity_poly.type
_entity_poly.pdbx_seq_one_letter_code
_entity_poly.pdbx_strand_id
1 'polypeptide(L)'
;MTADLIDFFTTNWLGQGIVIFAQCLAVTVPLLVAVAYMTYVDRKVWAAIQLRRGPNVVGPFGLLQPFADGLKLVLKETIIPSSANSVLFIIAPMITFMTALVAWAVVPFDDGWVIADINVGILYLFAISSLGVYGIIIAGWASNSKYAFLGALRSAAQMVSYEVSIGFVLITVLLCAGSLNLSAVVE
;
A
#
# COMPACT_ATOMS: atom_id res chain seq x y z
N MET A 1 -37.89 6.45 -9.77
CA MET A 1 -36.59 6.34 -10.46
C MET A 1 -35.40 6.63 -9.53
N THR A 2 -35.36 7.75 -8.78
CA THR A 2 -34.28 8.02 -7.81
C THR A 2 -34.38 7.14 -6.56
N ALA A 3 -35.59 6.89 -6.03
CA ALA A 3 -35.80 6.02 -4.90
C ALA A 3 -35.49 4.54 -5.22
N ASP A 4 -35.88 4.06 -6.36
CA ASP A 4 -35.57 2.70 -6.83
C ASP A 4 -34.09 2.45 -7.02
N LEU A 5 -33.33 3.49 -7.45
CA LEU A 5 -31.88 3.43 -7.54
C LEU A 5 -31.23 3.38 -6.16
N ILE A 6 -31.67 4.20 -5.21
CA ILE A 6 -31.16 4.19 -3.84
C ILE A 6 -31.44 2.83 -3.18
N ASP A 7 -32.65 2.28 -3.33
CA ASP A 7 -33.01 0.97 -2.82
C ASP A 7 -32.17 -0.15 -3.44
N PHE A 8 -31.84 -0.06 -4.74
CA PHE A 8 -30.96 -1.02 -5.40
C PHE A 8 -29.57 -1.03 -4.76
N PHE A 9 -28.97 0.15 -4.51
CA PHE A 9 -27.63 0.24 -3.96
C PHE A 9 -27.55 -0.06 -2.45
N THR A 10 -28.64 0.09 -1.70
CA THR A 10 -28.66 -0.14 -0.25
C THR A 10 -29.13 -1.53 0.14
N THR A 11 -30.07 -2.13 -0.62
CA THR A 11 -30.73 -3.38 -0.25
C THR A 11 -30.22 -4.57 -1.05
N ASN A 12 -29.78 -4.36 -2.30
CA ASN A 12 -29.36 -5.45 -3.17
C ASN A 12 -27.86 -5.75 -2.99
N TRP A 13 -27.50 -7.04 -2.79
CA TRP A 13 -26.12 -7.47 -2.62
C TRP A 13 -25.19 -7.05 -3.77
N LEU A 14 -25.71 -7.01 -5.01
CA LEU A 14 -25.00 -6.51 -6.18
C LEU A 14 -24.75 -5.00 -6.08
N GLY A 15 -25.76 -4.24 -5.64
CA GLY A 15 -25.63 -2.80 -5.44
C GLY A 15 -24.61 -2.46 -4.35
N GLN A 16 -24.67 -3.14 -3.22
CA GLN A 16 -23.69 -2.99 -2.14
C GLN A 16 -22.27 -3.33 -2.62
N GLY A 17 -22.11 -4.40 -3.40
CA GLY A 17 -20.82 -4.76 -3.99
C GLY A 17 -20.25 -3.66 -4.90
N ILE A 18 -21.11 -3.02 -5.71
CA ILE A 18 -20.69 -1.90 -6.57
C ILE A 18 -20.24 -0.68 -5.72
N VAL A 19 -20.97 -0.37 -4.65
CA VAL A 19 -20.62 0.75 -3.75
C VAL A 19 -19.28 0.48 -3.07
N ILE A 20 -19.09 -0.70 -2.50
CA ILE A 20 -17.80 -1.08 -1.86
C ILE A 20 -16.66 -1.02 -2.88
N PHE A 21 -16.87 -1.53 -4.09
CA PHE A 21 -15.87 -1.48 -5.14
C PHE A 21 -15.52 -0.04 -5.54
N ALA A 22 -16.53 0.83 -5.65
CA ALA A 22 -16.31 2.25 -5.93
C ALA A 22 -15.56 2.96 -4.80
N GLN A 23 -15.86 2.65 -3.53
CA GLN A 23 -15.12 3.15 -2.38
C GLN A 23 -13.67 2.69 -2.38
N CYS A 24 -13.42 1.41 -2.67
CA CYS A 24 -12.06 0.88 -2.81
C CYS A 24 -11.27 1.60 -3.93
N LEU A 25 -11.90 1.86 -5.06
CA LEU A 25 -11.28 2.62 -6.14
C LEU A 25 -11.04 4.09 -5.75
N ALA A 26 -12.00 4.72 -5.06
CA ALA A 26 -11.88 6.09 -4.59
C ALA A 26 -10.71 6.30 -3.61
N VAL A 27 -10.35 5.27 -2.85
CA VAL A 27 -9.16 5.29 -1.98
C VAL A 27 -7.89 4.90 -2.75
N THR A 28 -7.95 3.81 -3.52
CA THR A 28 -6.75 3.23 -4.17
C THR A 28 -6.19 4.14 -5.26
N VAL A 29 -7.05 4.75 -6.11
CA VAL A 29 -6.58 5.56 -7.24
C VAL A 29 -5.86 6.83 -6.77
N PRO A 30 -6.40 7.66 -5.87
CA PRO A 30 -5.67 8.82 -5.34
C PRO A 30 -4.38 8.43 -4.62
N LEU A 31 -4.38 7.30 -3.90
CA LEU A 31 -3.19 6.78 -3.22
C LEU A 31 -2.07 6.44 -4.23
N LEU A 32 -2.40 5.71 -5.30
CA LEU A 32 -1.44 5.38 -6.35
C LEU A 32 -0.91 6.62 -7.07
N VAL A 33 -1.77 7.60 -7.30
CA VAL A 33 -1.37 8.89 -7.88
C VAL A 33 -0.45 9.65 -6.92
N ALA A 34 -0.77 9.69 -5.64
CA ALA A 34 0.08 10.31 -4.62
C ALA A 34 1.47 9.66 -4.56
N VAL A 35 1.54 8.33 -4.56
CA VAL A 35 2.81 7.58 -4.61
C VAL A 35 3.59 7.89 -5.89
N ALA A 36 2.92 7.97 -7.05
CA ALA A 36 3.55 8.34 -8.31
C ALA A 36 4.18 9.74 -8.24
N TYR A 37 3.47 10.73 -7.70
CA TYR A 37 4.01 12.07 -7.52
C TYR A 37 5.09 12.16 -6.42
N MET A 38 5.03 11.32 -5.39
CA MET A 38 6.08 11.21 -4.39
C MET A 38 7.42 10.85 -5.04
N THR A 39 7.42 9.89 -5.98
CA THR A 39 8.64 9.53 -6.73
C THR A 39 9.16 10.67 -7.59
N TYR A 40 8.28 11.50 -8.14
CA TYR A 40 8.65 12.70 -8.88
C TYR A 40 9.30 13.74 -7.98
N VAL A 41 8.70 14.03 -6.83
CA VAL A 41 9.24 14.98 -5.84
C VAL A 41 10.61 14.52 -5.35
N ASP A 42 10.76 13.26 -5.00
CA ASP A 42 12.02 12.67 -4.57
C ASP A 42 13.13 12.91 -5.61
N ARG A 43 12.88 12.60 -6.89
CA ARG A 43 13.83 12.85 -7.98
C ARG A 43 14.15 14.33 -8.17
N LYS A 44 13.19 15.25 -7.96
CA LYS A 44 13.43 16.70 -8.05
C LYS A 44 14.31 17.20 -6.89
N VAL A 45 14.01 16.76 -5.67
CA VAL A 45 14.77 17.13 -4.48
C VAL A 45 16.22 16.64 -4.58
N TRP A 46 16.41 15.35 -4.92
CA TRP A 46 17.77 14.82 -5.13
C TRP A 46 18.53 15.54 -6.24
N ALA A 47 17.87 15.89 -7.34
CA ALA A 47 18.49 16.64 -8.41
C ALA A 47 18.93 18.03 -7.95
N ALA A 48 18.12 18.72 -7.15
CA ALA A 48 18.44 20.03 -6.58
C ALA A 48 19.66 19.93 -5.63
N ILE A 49 19.68 18.93 -4.74
CA ILE A 49 20.83 18.69 -3.84
C ILE A 49 22.12 18.43 -4.63
N GLN A 50 22.01 17.69 -5.73
CA GLN A 50 23.14 17.35 -6.60
C GLN A 50 23.47 18.43 -7.65
N LEU A 51 22.84 19.61 -7.59
CA LEU A 51 23.02 20.73 -8.52
C LEU A 51 22.78 20.35 -9.99
N ARG A 52 21.88 19.42 -10.26
CA ARG A 52 21.45 18.99 -11.60
C ARG A 52 19.96 19.18 -11.82
N ARG A 53 19.53 19.12 -13.07
CA ARG A 53 18.10 19.18 -13.39
C ARG A 53 17.45 17.81 -13.20
N GLY A 54 16.34 17.77 -12.46
CA GLY A 54 15.47 16.61 -12.37
C GLY A 54 14.60 16.43 -13.63
N PRO A 55 13.64 15.46 -13.64
CA PRO A 55 12.74 15.22 -14.75
C PRO A 55 12.03 16.52 -15.18
N ASN A 56 12.14 16.91 -16.46
CA ASN A 56 11.56 18.16 -16.97
C ASN A 56 11.05 18.06 -18.42
N VAL A 57 11.19 16.91 -19.07
CA VAL A 57 10.92 16.75 -20.52
C VAL A 57 9.50 16.23 -20.77
N VAL A 58 9.03 15.25 -19.98
CA VAL A 58 7.74 14.61 -20.20
C VAL A 58 6.62 15.42 -19.54
N GLY A 59 5.88 16.17 -20.35
CA GLY A 59 4.84 17.11 -19.92
C GLY A 59 5.41 18.40 -19.31
N PRO A 60 4.53 19.34 -18.92
CA PRO A 60 4.96 20.60 -18.29
C PRO A 60 5.77 20.30 -17.02
N PHE A 61 6.99 20.83 -16.95
CA PHE A 61 7.92 20.64 -15.82
C PHE A 61 8.25 19.17 -15.47
N GLY A 62 7.90 18.20 -16.35
CA GLY A 62 8.12 16.77 -16.09
C GLY A 62 7.03 16.11 -15.26
N LEU A 63 5.85 16.72 -15.08
CA LEU A 63 4.76 16.19 -14.27
C LEU A 63 4.19 14.85 -14.76
N LEU A 64 4.29 14.57 -16.07
CA LEU A 64 3.82 13.31 -16.65
C LEU A 64 4.87 12.18 -16.60
N GLN A 65 6.06 12.45 -16.06
CA GLN A 65 7.13 11.46 -15.97
C GLN A 65 6.75 10.20 -15.17
N PRO A 66 6.06 10.29 -14.01
CA PRO A 66 5.66 9.10 -13.27
C PRO A 66 4.73 8.17 -14.08
N PHE A 67 3.82 8.73 -14.86
CA PHE A 67 2.91 7.96 -15.70
C PHE A 67 3.64 7.30 -16.88
N ALA A 68 4.60 8.01 -17.48
CA ALA A 68 5.44 7.44 -18.53
C ALA A 68 6.31 6.29 -17.99
N ASP A 69 6.86 6.43 -16.78
CA ASP A 69 7.63 5.38 -16.12
C ASP A 69 6.73 4.18 -15.76
N GLY A 70 5.50 4.41 -15.28
CA GLY A 70 4.51 3.37 -15.03
C GLY A 70 4.14 2.60 -16.30
N LEU A 71 3.82 3.31 -17.38
CA LEU A 71 3.48 2.70 -18.66
C LEU A 71 4.64 1.86 -19.22
N LYS A 72 5.85 2.39 -19.14
CA LYS A 72 7.07 1.65 -19.53
C LYS A 72 7.21 0.34 -18.75
N LEU A 73 6.94 0.35 -17.43
CA LEU A 73 7.06 -0.85 -16.60
C LEU A 73 5.98 -1.89 -16.95
N VAL A 74 4.76 -1.45 -17.26
CA VAL A 74 3.67 -2.36 -17.68
C VAL A 74 3.98 -3.04 -19.02
N LEU A 75 4.63 -2.31 -19.95
CA LEU A 75 4.98 -2.85 -21.27
C LEU A 75 6.28 -3.63 -21.31
N LYS A 76 7.06 -3.58 -20.23
CA LYS A 76 8.37 -4.26 -20.16
C LYS A 76 8.20 -5.73 -19.81
N GLU A 77 8.99 -6.59 -20.43
CA GLU A 77 9.03 -8.02 -20.13
C GLU A 77 9.49 -8.27 -18.68
N THR A 78 8.80 -9.20 -18.01
CA THR A 78 9.18 -9.65 -16.67
C THR A 78 10.35 -10.63 -16.78
N ILE A 79 11.49 -10.26 -16.20
CA ILE A 79 12.69 -11.10 -16.17
C ILE A 79 12.67 -11.95 -14.90
N ILE A 80 12.64 -13.26 -15.06
CA ILE A 80 12.72 -14.23 -13.96
C ILE A 80 14.08 -14.92 -14.05
N PRO A 81 14.88 -14.96 -12.96
CA PRO A 81 16.15 -15.67 -12.95
C PRO A 81 15.94 -17.16 -13.25
N SER A 82 16.84 -17.76 -14.04
CA SER A 82 16.71 -19.15 -14.49
C SER A 82 16.70 -20.19 -13.35
N SER A 83 17.30 -19.88 -12.22
CA SER A 83 17.35 -20.74 -11.03
C SER A 83 16.23 -20.46 -10.02
N ALA A 84 15.39 -19.43 -10.25
CA ALA A 84 14.34 -19.04 -9.33
C ALA A 84 13.09 -19.91 -9.47
N ASN A 85 12.32 -20.03 -8.38
CA ASN A 85 10.97 -20.56 -8.44
C ASN A 85 10.01 -19.49 -8.98
N SER A 86 9.59 -19.61 -10.24
CA SER A 86 8.81 -18.58 -10.95
C SER A 86 7.50 -18.24 -10.25
N VAL A 87 6.80 -19.22 -9.69
CA VAL A 87 5.51 -19.02 -9.03
C VAL A 87 5.67 -18.17 -7.77
N LEU A 88 6.57 -18.59 -6.88
CA LEU A 88 6.83 -17.85 -5.64
C LEU A 88 7.43 -16.48 -5.90
N PHE A 89 8.26 -16.35 -6.93
CA PHE A 89 8.88 -15.08 -7.32
C PHE A 89 7.86 -14.04 -7.76
N ILE A 90 6.78 -14.45 -8.43
CA ILE A 90 5.68 -13.56 -8.83
C ILE A 90 4.71 -13.30 -7.67
N ILE A 91 4.41 -14.30 -6.85
CA ILE A 91 3.47 -14.17 -5.72
C ILE A 91 4.03 -13.23 -4.64
N ALA A 92 5.33 -13.23 -4.40
CA ALA A 92 5.95 -12.43 -3.34
C ALA A 92 5.64 -10.92 -3.43
N PRO A 93 5.90 -10.21 -4.54
CA PRO A 93 5.52 -8.81 -4.67
C PRO A 93 4.00 -8.59 -4.66
N MET A 94 3.22 -9.57 -5.13
CA MET A 94 1.75 -9.49 -5.07
C MET A 94 1.26 -9.49 -3.62
N ILE A 95 1.82 -10.33 -2.74
CA ILE A 95 1.48 -10.34 -1.31
C ILE A 95 1.77 -8.98 -0.70
N THR A 96 2.97 -8.44 -0.90
CA THR A 96 3.36 -7.14 -0.33
C THR A 96 2.46 -6.01 -0.83
N PHE A 97 2.15 -5.99 -2.13
CA PHE A 97 1.27 -4.98 -2.71
C PHE A 97 -0.17 -5.09 -2.20
N MET A 98 -0.73 -6.30 -2.17
CA MET A 98 -2.10 -6.54 -1.69
C MET A 98 -2.25 -6.18 -0.21
N THR A 99 -1.31 -6.59 0.64
CA THR A 99 -1.37 -6.25 2.07
C THR A 99 -1.26 -4.75 2.30
N ALA A 100 -0.42 -4.04 1.53
CA ALA A 100 -0.33 -2.58 1.59
C ALA A 100 -1.65 -1.89 1.26
N LEU A 101 -2.40 -2.37 0.25
CA LEU A 101 -3.71 -1.81 -0.09
C LEU A 101 -4.80 -2.16 0.93
N VAL A 102 -4.82 -3.42 1.40
CA VAL A 102 -5.82 -3.90 2.37
C VAL A 102 -5.69 -3.19 3.72
N ALA A 103 -4.50 -2.74 4.09
CA ALA A 103 -4.30 -1.95 5.31
C ALA A 103 -5.11 -0.64 5.33
N TRP A 104 -5.38 -0.05 4.17
CA TRP A 104 -6.16 1.19 4.07
C TRP A 104 -7.66 1.02 4.32
N ALA A 105 -8.17 -0.20 4.38
CA ALA A 105 -9.60 -0.48 4.58
C ALA A 105 -10.14 0.04 5.93
N VAL A 106 -9.30 0.12 6.96
CA VAL A 106 -9.68 0.54 8.32
C VAL A 106 -9.30 1.99 8.64
N VAL A 107 -8.66 2.70 7.70
CA VAL A 107 -8.25 4.08 7.91
C VAL A 107 -9.43 5.01 7.67
N PRO A 108 -9.87 5.79 8.67
CA PRO A 108 -10.90 6.80 8.49
C PRO A 108 -10.35 7.98 7.70
N PHE A 109 -11.07 8.40 6.65
CA PHE A 109 -10.70 9.55 5.81
C PHE A 109 -11.50 10.80 6.19
N ASP A 110 -12.70 10.60 6.74
CA ASP A 110 -13.60 11.65 7.20
C ASP A 110 -14.57 11.07 8.24
N ASP A 111 -15.34 11.91 8.92
CA ASP A 111 -16.36 11.48 9.88
C ASP A 111 -17.37 10.53 9.22
N GLY A 112 -17.41 9.29 9.70
CA GLY A 112 -18.22 8.22 9.14
C GLY A 112 -17.77 7.69 7.77
N TRP A 113 -16.67 8.16 7.19
CA TRP A 113 -16.17 7.65 5.91
C TRP A 113 -14.95 6.74 6.11
N VAL A 114 -15.24 5.48 6.35
CA VAL A 114 -14.29 4.37 6.45
C VAL A 114 -14.85 3.19 5.66
N ILE A 115 -14.00 2.40 5.01
CA ILE A 115 -14.45 1.23 4.23
C ILE A 115 -14.91 0.12 5.17
N ALA A 116 -14.16 -0.12 6.25
CA ALA A 116 -14.49 -1.12 7.26
C ALA A 116 -14.23 -0.55 8.66
N ASP A 117 -15.31 -0.23 9.37
CA ASP A 117 -15.23 0.19 10.77
C ASP A 117 -15.14 -1.05 11.68
N ILE A 118 -13.95 -1.29 12.20
CA ILE A 118 -13.65 -2.46 13.03
C ILE A 118 -13.23 -2.00 14.42
N ASN A 119 -13.87 -2.50 15.47
CA ASN A 119 -13.56 -2.14 16.86
C ASN A 119 -12.10 -2.42 17.28
N VAL A 120 -11.39 -3.25 16.53
CA VAL A 120 -9.98 -3.60 16.73
C VAL A 120 -9.12 -3.16 15.52
N GLY A 121 -9.45 -2.02 14.90
CA GLY A 121 -8.82 -1.53 13.67
C GLY A 121 -7.30 -1.44 13.74
N ILE A 122 -6.75 -1.02 14.86
CA ILE A 122 -5.29 -0.94 15.05
C ILE A 122 -4.65 -2.33 15.05
N LEU A 123 -5.24 -3.32 15.70
CA LEU A 123 -4.72 -4.69 15.69
C LEU A 123 -4.79 -5.31 14.29
N TYR A 124 -5.87 -5.02 13.55
CA TYR A 124 -5.97 -5.40 12.14
C TYR A 124 -4.83 -4.80 11.31
N LEU A 125 -4.52 -3.52 11.50
CA LEU A 125 -3.46 -2.82 10.79
C LEU A 125 -2.09 -3.47 11.04
N PHE A 126 -1.79 -3.80 12.30
CA PHE A 126 -0.57 -4.54 12.66
C PHE A 126 -0.53 -5.94 12.06
N ALA A 127 -1.65 -6.67 12.10
CA ALA A 127 -1.71 -8.01 11.51
C ALA A 127 -1.43 -7.99 10.00
N ILE A 128 -2.02 -7.04 9.27
CA ILE A 128 -1.81 -6.89 7.82
C ILE A 128 -0.38 -6.44 7.51
N SER A 129 0.17 -5.50 8.29
CA SER A 129 1.56 -5.04 8.15
C SER A 129 2.54 -6.22 8.31
N SER A 130 2.36 -7.01 9.36
CA SER A 130 3.19 -8.20 9.63
C SER A 130 3.11 -9.24 8.51
N LEU A 131 1.95 -9.40 7.87
CA LEU A 131 1.82 -10.27 6.70
C LEU A 131 2.63 -9.76 5.49
N GLY A 132 2.81 -8.45 5.35
CA GLY A 132 3.64 -7.86 4.30
C GLY A 132 5.11 -8.31 4.34
N VAL A 133 5.63 -8.60 5.53
CA VAL A 133 7.01 -9.09 5.72
C VAL A 133 7.24 -10.44 5.05
N TYR A 134 6.22 -11.31 5.01
CA TYR A 134 6.32 -12.60 4.32
C TYR A 134 6.59 -12.45 2.83
N GLY A 135 6.06 -11.40 2.18
CA GLY A 135 6.38 -11.13 0.78
C GLY A 135 7.88 -10.94 0.54
N ILE A 136 8.57 -10.25 1.45
CA ILE A 136 10.02 -10.03 1.36
C ILE A 136 10.79 -11.34 1.58
N ILE A 137 10.40 -12.14 2.58
CA ILE A 137 11.05 -13.43 2.87
C ILE A 137 10.88 -14.39 1.68
N ILE A 138 9.65 -14.48 1.14
CA ILE A 138 9.34 -15.34 0.00
C ILE A 138 10.12 -14.89 -1.25
N ALA A 139 10.24 -13.58 -1.50
CA ALA A 139 11.03 -13.05 -2.61
C ALA A 139 12.50 -13.48 -2.54
N GLY A 140 13.11 -13.37 -1.36
CA GLY A 140 14.49 -13.82 -1.15
C GLY A 140 14.67 -15.32 -1.30
N TRP A 141 13.74 -16.10 -0.78
CA TRP A 141 13.74 -17.57 -0.93
C TRP A 141 13.56 -17.98 -2.38
N ALA A 142 12.57 -17.41 -3.07
CA ALA A 142 12.24 -17.73 -4.45
C ALA A 142 13.36 -17.41 -5.45
N SER A 143 14.19 -16.41 -5.13
CA SER A 143 15.34 -16.03 -5.97
C SER A 143 16.45 -17.07 -6.06
N ASN A 144 16.45 -18.08 -5.19
CA ASN A 144 17.45 -19.13 -5.10
C ASN A 144 18.91 -18.63 -5.15
N SER A 145 19.17 -17.49 -4.50
CA SER A 145 20.48 -16.86 -4.38
C SER A 145 20.82 -16.63 -2.92
N LYS A 146 22.05 -16.98 -2.52
CA LYS A 146 22.52 -16.83 -1.13
C LYS A 146 22.44 -15.37 -0.66
N TYR A 147 22.84 -14.43 -1.51
CA TYR A 147 22.84 -13.01 -1.18
C TYR A 147 21.43 -12.44 -1.10
N ALA A 148 20.54 -12.82 -2.03
CA ALA A 148 19.14 -12.41 -2.00
C ALA A 148 18.44 -12.92 -0.74
N PHE A 149 18.69 -14.17 -0.35
CA PHE A 149 18.13 -14.76 0.87
C PHE A 149 18.62 -14.06 2.14
N LEU A 150 19.91 -13.82 2.26
CA LEU A 150 20.48 -13.09 3.40
C LEU A 150 19.96 -11.64 3.47
N GLY A 151 19.82 -10.99 2.31
CA GLY A 151 19.24 -9.66 2.20
C GLY A 151 17.78 -9.63 2.65
N ALA A 152 16.98 -10.62 2.26
CA ALA A 152 15.59 -10.74 2.67
C ALA A 152 15.43 -10.98 4.18
N LEU A 153 16.25 -11.84 4.78
CA LEU A 153 16.25 -12.06 6.23
C LEU A 153 16.64 -10.79 7.01
N ARG A 154 17.63 -10.06 6.52
CA ARG A 154 18.03 -8.78 7.11
C ARG A 154 16.91 -7.75 7.04
N SER A 155 16.26 -7.63 5.88
CA SER A 155 15.14 -6.72 5.68
C SER A 155 13.94 -7.10 6.55
N ALA A 156 13.60 -8.38 6.63
CA ALA A 156 12.54 -8.89 7.47
C ALA A 156 12.80 -8.60 8.97
N ALA A 157 14.01 -8.88 9.45
CA ALA A 157 14.39 -8.56 10.82
C ALA A 157 14.27 -7.06 11.14
N GLN A 158 14.67 -6.21 10.20
CA GLN A 158 14.53 -4.77 10.33
C GLN A 158 13.05 -4.36 10.41
N MET A 159 12.20 -4.87 9.51
CA MET A 159 10.76 -4.54 9.51
C MET A 159 10.07 -4.98 10.80
N VAL A 160 10.34 -6.19 11.29
CA VAL A 160 9.79 -6.66 12.56
C VAL A 160 10.24 -5.78 13.74
N SER A 161 11.49 -5.35 13.76
CA SER A 161 12.00 -4.42 14.78
C SER A 161 11.29 -3.07 14.74
N TYR A 162 11.02 -2.54 13.55
CA TYR A 162 10.23 -1.30 13.38
C TYR A 162 8.78 -1.48 13.84
N GLU A 163 8.13 -2.59 13.51
CA GLU A 163 6.76 -2.87 13.94
C GLU A 163 6.63 -2.90 15.45
N VAL A 164 7.56 -3.54 16.15
CA VAL A 164 7.59 -3.56 17.63
C VAL A 164 7.75 -2.14 18.18
N SER A 165 8.67 -1.35 17.64
CA SER A 165 8.90 0.03 18.07
C SER A 165 7.68 0.92 17.84
N ILE A 166 7.05 0.85 16.67
CA ILE A 166 5.82 1.57 16.34
C ILE A 166 4.68 1.13 17.25
N GLY A 167 4.58 -0.20 17.54
CA GLY A 167 3.59 -0.75 18.45
C GLY A 167 3.67 -0.12 19.84
N PHE A 168 4.86 0.03 20.41
CA PHE A 168 5.03 0.68 21.71
C PHE A 168 4.64 2.17 21.69
N VAL A 169 4.96 2.88 20.62
CA VAL A 169 4.52 4.29 20.47
C VAL A 169 2.99 4.37 20.40
N LEU A 170 2.34 3.48 19.65
CA LEU A 170 0.88 3.48 19.52
C LEU A 170 0.17 3.06 20.81
N ILE A 171 0.75 2.20 21.63
CA ILE A 171 0.19 1.83 22.94
C ILE A 171 -0.05 3.08 23.80
N THR A 172 0.85 4.05 23.78
CA THR A 172 0.65 5.29 24.55
C THR A 172 -0.57 6.06 24.10
N VAL A 173 -0.82 6.14 22.79
CA VAL A 173 -2.02 6.78 22.22
C VAL A 173 -3.28 6.00 22.60
N LEU A 174 -3.24 4.67 22.51
CA LEU A 174 -4.37 3.81 22.85
C LEU A 174 -4.75 3.89 24.32
N LEU A 175 -3.77 4.01 25.22
CA LEU A 175 -4.02 4.21 26.64
C LEU A 175 -4.71 5.55 26.94
N CYS A 176 -4.40 6.59 26.16
CA CYS A 176 -5.06 7.89 26.27
C CYS A 176 -6.48 7.88 25.68
N ALA A 177 -6.66 7.25 24.53
CA ALA A 177 -7.94 7.19 23.83
C ALA A 177 -8.92 6.17 24.44
N GLY A 178 -8.41 5.14 25.11
CA GLY A 178 -9.23 4.08 25.70
C GLY A 178 -9.95 3.18 24.69
N SER A 179 -9.62 3.27 23.39
CA SER A 179 -10.24 2.52 22.31
C SER A 179 -9.21 1.96 21.34
N LEU A 180 -9.53 0.81 20.71
CA LEU A 180 -8.75 0.21 19.61
C LEU A 180 -9.36 0.51 18.23
N ASN A 181 -10.51 1.17 18.19
CA ASN A 181 -11.18 1.61 16.98
C ASN A 181 -10.53 2.90 16.48
N LEU A 182 -10.12 2.91 15.21
CA LEU A 182 -9.44 4.06 14.61
C LEU A 182 -10.34 5.29 14.49
N SER A 183 -11.63 5.11 14.20
CA SER A 183 -12.59 6.22 14.14
C SER A 183 -12.73 6.89 15.52
N ALA A 184 -12.88 6.09 16.58
CA ALA A 184 -12.98 6.60 17.96
C ALA A 184 -11.68 7.21 18.50
N VAL A 185 -10.52 6.93 17.90
CA VAL A 185 -9.23 7.54 18.28
C VAL A 185 -9.04 8.89 17.60
N VAL A 186 -9.66 9.10 16.43
CA VAL A 186 -9.58 10.35 15.65
C VAL A 186 -10.60 11.39 16.12
N GLU A 187 -11.77 10.98 16.62
CA GLU A 187 -12.76 11.84 17.28
C GLU A 187 -12.26 12.35 18.64
#